data_93891a9a0bee770616cab6c016447ac5
#
_entry.id   93891a9a0bee770616cab6c016447ac5
#
_cell.length_a   1.000
_cell.length_b   1.000
_cell.length_c   1.000
_cell.angle_alpha   90.00
_cell.angle_beta   90.00
_cell.angle_gamma   90.00
#
_symmetry.space_group_name_H-M   'P 1'
#
loop_
_entity.id
_entity.type
_entity.pdbx_description
1 polymer ?
#
loop_
_entity_poly.entity_id
_entity_poly.type
_entity_poly.pdbx_seq_one_letter_code
_entity_poly.pdbx_strand_id
1 'polypeptide(L)'
;NDHMHPSDVKEGKIELIADCDGLLKVDREKLKKVNSLGEMMIATRHGDTYVKKGDKLAGTRIIPLVIKKEKMETAQAVCSDGPILTLKPFHKKKFAVLTTGNEVYYHRIEDTFTPVIQEKLAEFGAEMIFHEVYDDDASKITDGCRRAMEAGADLVFCTGGMSVDPDDKTPLAIKNTGARIVSYGAPVLPGAMFLLAYAENGTPIVG
;
A
#
# COMPACT_ATOMS: atom_id res chain seq x y z
N ASN A 1 6.82 0.45 20.90
CA ASN A 1 6.35 0.31 19.50
C ASN A 1 7.52 -0.12 18.64
N ASP A 2 7.32 -1.17 17.86
CA ASP A 2 8.35 -1.65 16.95
C ASP A 2 8.59 -0.65 15.83
N HIS A 3 9.84 -0.51 15.40
CA HIS A 3 10.26 0.34 14.28
C HIS A 3 10.12 1.85 14.48
N MET A 4 9.98 2.31 15.72
CA MET A 4 9.96 3.74 16.05
C MET A 4 10.47 3.98 17.46
N HIS A 5 11.11 5.11 17.70
CA HIS A 5 11.65 5.50 19.00
C HIS A 5 11.21 6.91 19.41
N PRO A 6 11.11 7.20 20.71
CA PRO A 6 10.86 8.55 21.20
C PRO A 6 12.15 9.38 21.15
N SER A 7 12.00 10.68 20.89
CA SER A 7 13.08 11.65 21.09
C SER A 7 13.34 11.89 22.60
N ASP A 8 14.43 12.56 22.92
CA ASP A 8 14.60 13.16 24.23
C ASP A 8 13.46 14.14 24.53
N VAL A 9 13.17 14.30 25.83
CA VAL A 9 12.20 15.28 26.28
C VAL A 9 12.76 16.70 26.08
N LYS A 10 12.11 17.51 25.30
CA LYS A 10 12.46 18.91 25.09
C LYS A 10 11.24 19.79 25.32
N GLU A 11 11.33 20.71 26.30
CA GLU A 11 10.23 21.63 26.66
C GLU A 11 8.90 20.87 26.94
N GLY A 12 8.99 19.72 27.62
CA GLY A 12 7.83 18.89 27.93
C GLY A 12 7.20 18.16 26.74
N LYS A 13 7.87 18.18 25.58
CA LYS A 13 7.45 17.54 24.34
C LYS A 13 8.32 16.34 24.03
N ILE A 14 7.70 15.27 23.56
CA ILE A 14 8.35 14.08 23.01
C ILE A 14 7.89 13.92 21.57
N GLU A 15 8.81 13.64 20.67
CA GLU A 15 8.53 13.29 19.27
C GLU A 15 8.76 11.79 19.07
N LEU A 16 7.96 11.16 18.24
CA LEU A 16 8.11 9.78 17.84
C LEU A 16 8.69 9.75 16.42
N ILE A 17 9.80 9.03 16.25
CA ILE A 17 10.64 9.05 15.03
C ILE A 17 10.65 7.64 14.42
N ALA A 18 10.55 7.56 13.09
CA ALA A 18 10.62 6.31 12.36
C ALA A 18 12.03 5.72 12.31
N ASP A 19 12.19 4.43 12.59
CA ASP A 19 13.45 3.69 12.49
C ASP A 19 13.71 3.10 11.10
N CYS A 20 12.67 3.01 10.28
CA CYS A 20 12.73 2.46 8.93
C CYS A 20 11.68 3.12 8.01
N ASP A 21 11.83 2.89 6.73
CA ASP A 21 10.81 3.21 5.74
C ASP A 21 9.62 2.26 5.89
N GLY A 22 8.40 2.79 5.76
CA GLY A 22 7.21 1.97 5.96
C GLY A 22 5.90 2.70 5.79
N LEU A 23 4.82 1.98 6.06
CA LEU A 23 3.45 2.49 6.09
C LEU A 23 3.06 2.83 7.52
N LEU A 24 2.79 4.11 7.80
CA LEU A 24 2.27 4.54 9.09
C LEU A 24 0.77 4.23 9.19
N LYS A 25 0.38 3.49 10.22
CA LYS A 25 -1.02 3.27 10.59
C LYS A 25 -1.34 4.04 11.87
N VAL A 26 -2.51 4.67 11.89
CA VAL A 26 -3.01 5.43 13.06
C VAL A 26 -4.40 4.93 13.43
N ASP A 27 -4.55 4.45 14.66
CA ASP A 27 -5.86 4.17 15.23
C ASP A 27 -6.52 5.49 15.64
N ARG A 28 -7.38 5.99 14.76
CA ARG A 28 -8.04 7.31 14.90
C ARG A 28 -8.99 7.35 16.12
N GLU A 29 -9.62 6.22 16.43
CA GLU A 29 -10.56 6.16 17.56
C GLU A 29 -9.81 6.22 18.89
N LYS A 30 -8.71 5.49 19.05
CA LYS A 30 -7.85 5.58 20.22
C LYS A 30 -7.21 6.96 20.36
N LEU A 31 -6.70 7.52 19.26
CA LEU A 31 -6.13 8.86 19.22
C LEU A 31 -7.16 9.90 19.70
N LYS A 32 -8.38 9.83 19.19
CA LYS A 32 -9.48 10.71 19.58
C LYS A 32 -9.82 10.54 21.07
N LYS A 33 -9.94 9.30 21.56
CA LYS A 33 -10.24 9.02 22.98
C LYS A 33 -9.19 9.64 23.90
N VAL A 34 -7.89 9.45 23.63
CA VAL A 34 -6.81 10.01 24.44
C VAL A 34 -6.83 11.54 24.39
N ASN A 35 -6.91 12.15 23.21
CA ASN A 35 -6.94 13.59 23.07
C ASN A 35 -8.20 14.24 23.72
N SER A 36 -9.31 13.49 23.81
CA SER A 36 -10.55 13.95 24.45
C SER A 36 -10.47 13.98 25.99
N LEU A 37 -9.45 13.37 26.60
CA LEU A 37 -9.24 13.48 28.06
C LEU A 37 -8.82 14.90 28.48
N GLY A 38 -8.33 15.72 27.54
CA GLY A 38 -7.83 17.06 27.81
C GLY A 38 -6.51 17.06 28.59
N GLU A 39 -5.85 18.20 28.66
CA GLU A 39 -4.56 18.44 29.33
C GLU A 39 -3.38 17.64 28.76
N MET A 40 -3.62 16.79 27.77
CA MET A 40 -2.61 16.11 26.97
C MET A 40 -2.98 16.15 25.50
N MET A 41 -2.01 16.04 24.64
CA MET A 41 -2.23 15.96 23.20
C MET A 41 -1.24 15.04 22.53
N ILE A 42 -1.73 14.33 21.52
CA ILE A 42 -0.93 13.59 20.55
C ILE A 42 -1.31 14.12 19.17
N ALA A 43 -0.37 14.73 18.46
CA ALA A 43 -0.51 15.12 17.07
C ALA A 43 0.28 14.14 16.20
N THR A 44 -0.31 13.64 15.11
CA THR A 44 0.30 12.62 14.26
C THR A 44 0.34 13.08 12.80
N ARG A 45 1.23 12.49 12.00
CA ARG A 45 1.01 12.46 10.54
C ARG A 45 -0.28 11.72 10.23
N HIS A 46 -0.79 11.92 9.02
CA HIS A 46 -1.96 11.18 8.56
C HIS A 46 -1.66 9.67 8.50
N GLY A 47 -2.61 8.85 8.93
CA GLY A 47 -2.51 7.38 8.79
C GLY A 47 -2.62 6.96 7.33
N ASP A 48 -2.17 5.75 7.04
CA ASP A 48 -2.13 5.17 5.69
C ASP A 48 -1.23 5.94 4.73
N THR A 49 -0.15 6.52 5.25
CA THR A 49 0.84 7.26 4.47
C THR A 49 2.22 6.62 4.56
N TYR A 50 2.97 6.76 3.47
CA TYR A 50 4.38 6.42 3.41
C TYR A 50 5.19 7.35 4.32
N VAL A 51 6.15 6.78 5.03
CA VAL A 51 7.12 7.50 5.86
C VAL A 51 8.52 6.94 5.63
N LYS A 52 9.53 7.81 5.74
CA LYS A 52 10.95 7.45 5.63
C LYS A 52 11.57 7.32 7.01
N LYS A 53 12.65 6.54 7.09
CA LYS A 53 13.51 6.50 8.28
C LYS A 53 13.95 7.92 8.66
N GLY A 54 13.79 8.25 9.96
CA GLY A 54 14.08 9.59 10.50
C GLY A 54 12.91 10.57 10.44
N ASP A 55 11.80 10.21 9.81
CA ASP A 55 10.61 11.04 9.80
C ASP A 55 9.97 11.13 11.19
N LYS A 56 9.50 12.34 11.53
CA LYS A 56 8.68 12.56 12.74
C LYS A 56 7.27 12.07 12.46
N LEU A 57 6.83 11.06 13.20
CA LEU A 57 5.52 10.42 13.05
C LEU A 57 4.45 11.07 13.90
N ALA A 58 4.82 11.48 15.11
CA ALA A 58 3.94 12.11 16.07
C ALA A 58 4.72 13.01 17.02
N GLY A 59 4.01 13.94 17.64
CA GLY A 59 4.49 14.70 18.80
C GLY A 59 3.46 14.64 19.89
N THR A 60 3.92 14.47 21.13
CA THR A 60 3.04 14.47 22.30
C THR A 60 3.58 15.38 23.39
N ARG A 61 2.68 15.98 24.14
CA ARG A 61 3.01 16.76 25.33
C ARG A 61 1.85 16.78 26.32
N ILE A 62 2.19 17.04 27.57
CA ILE A 62 1.24 17.46 28.59
C ILE A 62 1.16 18.98 28.55
N ILE A 63 -0.05 19.55 28.54
CA ILE A 63 -0.28 20.99 28.40
C ILE A 63 0.02 21.73 29.71
N PRO A 64 -0.49 21.28 30.89
CA PRO A 64 -0.14 21.88 32.18
C PRO A 64 1.24 21.37 32.66
N LEU A 65 1.80 22.03 33.66
CA LEU A 65 3.06 21.60 34.29
C LEU A 65 2.90 20.28 35.07
N VAL A 66 1.71 19.98 35.55
CA VAL A 66 1.36 18.78 36.32
C VAL A 66 0.03 18.23 35.83
N ILE A 67 -0.06 16.94 35.67
CA ILE A 67 -1.27 16.22 35.30
C ILE A 67 -1.64 15.20 36.36
N LYS A 68 -2.93 14.94 36.57
CA LYS A 68 -3.39 13.92 37.51
C LYS A 68 -3.00 12.52 37.04
N LYS A 69 -2.52 11.68 37.97
CA LYS A 69 -2.14 10.29 37.73
C LYS A 69 -3.29 9.49 37.09
N GLU A 70 -4.50 9.62 37.61
CA GLU A 70 -5.71 8.95 37.11
C GLU A 70 -5.96 9.22 35.62
N LYS A 71 -5.66 10.44 35.14
CA LYS A 71 -5.82 10.79 33.73
C LYS A 71 -4.78 10.09 32.85
N MET A 72 -3.54 9.97 33.33
CA MET A 72 -2.50 9.18 32.66
C MET A 72 -2.85 7.70 32.60
N GLU A 73 -3.34 7.14 33.70
CA GLU A 73 -3.79 5.74 33.78
C GLU A 73 -4.97 5.48 32.82
N THR A 74 -5.90 6.42 32.71
CA THR A 74 -6.99 6.35 31.73
C THR A 74 -6.47 6.37 30.30
N ALA A 75 -5.51 7.24 29.97
CA ALA A 75 -4.88 7.29 28.64
C ALA A 75 -4.14 5.99 28.32
N GLN A 76 -3.44 5.39 29.28
CA GLN A 76 -2.80 4.09 29.12
C GLN A 76 -3.81 2.96 28.93
N ALA A 77 -4.93 2.98 29.65
CA ALA A 77 -5.99 1.99 29.49
C ALA A 77 -6.62 1.99 28.10
N VAL A 78 -6.71 3.14 27.42
CA VAL A 78 -7.16 3.21 26.02
C VAL A 78 -6.25 2.42 25.08
N CYS A 79 -4.98 2.24 25.43
CA CYS A 79 -4.00 1.52 24.63
C CYS A 79 -3.78 0.07 25.06
N SER A 80 -4.57 -0.47 26.00
CA SER A 80 -4.38 -1.80 26.58
C SER A 80 -4.51 -2.95 25.56
N ASP A 81 -5.31 -2.76 24.53
CA ASP A 81 -5.57 -3.72 23.45
C ASP A 81 -4.74 -3.45 22.18
N GLY A 82 -3.79 -2.52 22.24
CA GLY A 82 -2.86 -2.23 21.15
C GLY A 82 -2.48 -0.75 21.03
N PRO A 83 -1.48 -0.42 20.22
CA PRO A 83 -0.95 0.94 20.10
C PRO A 83 -1.85 1.86 19.27
N ILE A 84 -1.71 3.18 19.48
CA ILE A 84 -2.32 4.21 18.63
C ILE A 84 -1.62 4.27 17.27
N LEU A 85 -0.30 4.10 17.25
CA LEU A 85 0.54 4.18 16.07
C LEU A 85 1.22 2.85 15.82
N THR A 86 1.24 2.42 14.57
CA THR A 86 2.00 1.25 14.12
C THR A 86 2.75 1.62 12.85
N LEU A 87 4.05 1.37 12.81
CA LEU A 87 4.84 1.47 11.59
C LEU A 87 5.02 0.06 11.02
N LYS A 88 4.51 -0.16 9.81
CA LYS A 88 4.68 -1.41 9.06
C LYS A 88 5.82 -1.23 8.07
N PRO A 89 6.99 -1.87 8.30
CA PRO A 89 8.12 -1.77 7.38
C PRO A 89 7.76 -2.27 5.99
N PHE A 90 8.34 -1.66 4.96
CA PHE A 90 8.27 -2.24 3.63
C PHE A 90 9.20 -3.44 3.54
N HIS A 91 8.72 -4.47 2.85
CA HIS A 91 9.49 -5.65 2.52
C HIS A 91 9.79 -5.63 1.02
N LYS A 92 10.99 -6.03 0.65
CA LYS A 92 11.32 -6.24 -0.77
C LYS A 92 10.34 -7.23 -1.37
N LYS A 93 9.72 -6.84 -2.48
CA LYS A 93 8.73 -7.61 -3.19
C LYS A 93 9.20 -7.90 -4.60
N LYS A 94 8.78 -9.04 -5.12
CA LYS A 94 8.96 -9.43 -6.52
C LYS A 94 7.67 -9.17 -7.26
N PHE A 95 7.75 -8.53 -8.42
CA PHE A 95 6.56 -8.26 -9.21
C PHE A 95 6.70 -8.72 -10.65
N ALA A 96 5.56 -8.93 -11.28
CA ALA A 96 5.43 -9.25 -12.69
C ALA A 96 4.63 -8.16 -13.40
N VAL A 97 4.94 -7.93 -14.67
CA VAL A 97 4.17 -7.08 -15.55
C VAL A 97 3.78 -7.88 -16.79
N LEU A 98 2.48 -7.92 -17.06
CA LEU A 98 1.91 -8.42 -18.30
C LEU A 98 1.38 -7.23 -19.09
N THR A 99 2.03 -6.92 -20.18
CA THR A 99 1.57 -5.87 -21.08
C THR A 99 0.65 -6.47 -22.14
N THR A 100 -0.59 -5.99 -22.23
CA THR A 100 -1.59 -6.51 -23.17
C THR A 100 -1.98 -5.46 -24.21
N GLY A 101 -2.40 -5.92 -25.36
CA GLY A 101 -2.87 -5.09 -26.44
C GLY A 101 -2.17 -5.39 -27.77
N ASN A 102 -2.97 -5.50 -28.80
CA ASN A 102 -2.49 -5.81 -30.16
C ASN A 102 -1.48 -4.79 -30.70
N GLU A 103 -1.62 -3.51 -30.31
CA GLU A 103 -0.73 -2.47 -30.78
C GLU A 103 0.71 -2.67 -30.26
N VAL A 104 0.84 -3.01 -28.98
CA VAL A 104 2.15 -3.28 -28.36
C VAL A 104 2.69 -4.62 -28.84
N TYR A 105 1.85 -5.65 -28.86
CA TYR A 105 2.22 -7.00 -29.26
C TYR A 105 2.78 -7.06 -30.70
N TYR A 106 2.16 -6.35 -31.62
CA TYR A 106 2.62 -6.27 -33.02
C TYR A 106 3.61 -5.12 -33.28
N HIS A 107 4.18 -4.55 -32.22
CA HIS A 107 5.19 -3.48 -32.31
C HIS A 107 4.75 -2.23 -33.10
N ARG A 108 3.45 -1.91 -33.07
CA ARG A 108 2.92 -0.67 -33.67
C ARG A 108 3.17 0.53 -32.79
N ILE A 109 3.20 0.32 -31.48
CA ILE A 109 3.56 1.29 -30.44
C ILE A 109 4.52 0.63 -29.45
N GLU A 110 5.31 1.44 -28.75
CA GLU A 110 6.20 0.97 -27.68
C GLU A 110 5.42 0.83 -26.35
N ASP A 111 5.84 -0.12 -25.53
CA ASP A 111 5.35 -0.25 -24.16
C ASP A 111 5.90 0.87 -23.29
N THR A 112 5.06 1.84 -22.97
CA THR A 112 5.41 2.97 -22.10
C THR A 112 5.03 2.75 -20.65
N PHE A 113 4.22 1.73 -20.33
CA PHE A 113 3.74 1.45 -18.97
C PHE A 113 4.76 0.69 -18.15
N THR A 114 5.37 -0.35 -18.69
CA THR A 114 6.34 -1.18 -17.96
C THR A 114 7.49 -0.39 -17.38
N PRO A 115 8.16 0.52 -18.12
CA PRO A 115 9.23 1.34 -17.55
C PRO A 115 8.76 2.21 -16.37
N VAL A 116 7.55 2.80 -16.47
CA VAL A 116 6.99 3.63 -15.41
C VAL A 116 6.68 2.82 -14.16
N ILE A 117 6.09 1.63 -14.31
CA ILE A 117 5.80 0.73 -13.18
C ILE A 117 7.11 0.30 -12.52
N GLN A 118 8.11 -0.05 -13.30
CA GLN A 118 9.42 -0.45 -12.80
C GLN A 118 10.10 0.67 -12.01
N GLU A 119 10.11 1.90 -12.52
CA GLU A 119 10.66 3.07 -11.84
C GLU A 119 9.92 3.33 -10.51
N LYS A 120 8.60 3.33 -10.52
CA LYS A 120 7.77 3.55 -9.33
C LYS A 120 7.98 2.50 -8.25
N LEU A 121 8.09 1.25 -8.62
CA LEU A 121 8.26 0.16 -7.67
C LEU A 121 9.70 0.01 -7.17
N ALA A 122 10.68 0.48 -7.95
CA ALA A 122 12.08 0.56 -7.52
C ALA A 122 12.25 1.47 -6.29
N GLU A 123 11.42 2.51 -6.14
CA GLU A 123 11.41 3.37 -4.95
C GLU A 123 11.14 2.58 -3.65
N PHE A 124 10.44 1.45 -3.74
CA PHE A 124 10.13 0.55 -2.62
C PHE A 124 11.07 -0.67 -2.56
N GLY A 125 12.11 -0.69 -3.38
CA GLY A 125 13.06 -1.82 -3.47
C GLY A 125 12.46 -3.09 -4.06
N ALA A 126 11.35 -2.99 -4.80
CA ALA A 126 10.75 -4.12 -5.49
C ALA A 126 11.51 -4.48 -6.78
N GLU A 127 11.52 -5.76 -7.11
CA GLU A 127 12.24 -6.32 -8.26
C GLU A 127 11.26 -6.90 -9.27
N MET A 128 11.39 -6.49 -10.55
CA MET A 128 10.64 -7.12 -11.64
C MET A 128 11.30 -8.43 -12.02
N ILE A 129 10.58 -9.55 -11.84
CA ILE A 129 11.07 -10.90 -12.11
C ILE A 129 10.45 -11.54 -13.35
N PHE A 130 9.39 -10.95 -13.87
CA PHE A 130 8.67 -11.48 -15.03
C PHE A 130 8.08 -10.32 -15.82
N HIS A 131 8.29 -10.34 -17.14
CA HIS A 131 7.64 -9.42 -18.06
C HIS A 131 7.39 -10.13 -19.40
N GLU A 132 6.15 -10.09 -19.86
CA GLU A 132 5.77 -10.58 -21.18
C GLU A 132 4.69 -9.68 -21.80
N VAL A 133 4.68 -9.62 -23.13
CA VAL A 133 3.70 -8.88 -23.91
C VAL A 133 2.76 -9.87 -24.59
N TYR A 134 1.47 -9.59 -24.53
CA TYR A 134 0.40 -10.44 -25.06
C TYR A 134 -0.48 -9.67 -26.05
N ASP A 135 -0.97 -10.39 -27.06
CA ASP A 135 -2.14 -9.95 -27.83
C ASP A 135 -3.40 -10.01 -26.96
N ASP A 136 -4.54 -9.56 -27.50
CA ASP A 136 -5.83 -9.50 -26.77
C ASP A 136 -6.52 -10.88 -26.65
N ASP A 137 -5.73 -11.93 -26.41
CA ASP A 137 -6.20 -13.29 -26.15
C ASP A 137 -6.28 -13.55 -24.62
N ALA A 138 -7.52 -13.63 -24.12
CA ALA A 138 -7.77 -13.86 -22.70
C ALA A 138 -7.11 -15.13 -22.16
N SER A 139 -6.99 -16.19 -22.96
CA SER A 139 -6.38 -17.47 -22.52
C SER A 139 -4.88 -17.30 -22.30
N LYS A 140 -4.22 -16.64 -23.24
CA LYS A 140 -2.76 -16.38 -23.12
C LYS A 140 -2.44 -15.48 -21.95
N ILE A 141 -3.24 -14.41 -21.75
CA ILE A 141 -3.07 -13.49 -20.61
C ILE A 141 -3.32 -14.24 -19.29
N THR A 142 -4.35 -15.10 -19.24
CA THR A 142 -4.63 -15.94 -18.06
C THR A 142 -3.45 -16.84 -17.71
N ASP A 143 -2.89 -17.53 -18.70
CA ASP A 143 -1.72 -18.41 -18.52
C ASP A 143 -0.47 -17.60 -18.14
N GLY A 144 -0.31 -16.41 -18.69
CA GLY A 144 0.74 -15.47 -18.30
C GLY A 144 0.66 -15.08 -16.81
N CYS A 145 -0.54 -14.76 -16.32
CA CYS A 145 -0.74 -14.48 -14.90
C CYS A 145 -0.35 -15.68 -14.01
N ARG A 146 -0.72 -16.90 -14.42
CA ARG A 146 -0.36 -18.12 -13.68
C ARG A 146 1.16 -18.33 -13.67
N ARG A 147 1.82 -18.23 -14.82
CA ARG A 147 3.29 -18.37 -14.93
C ARG A 147 4.03 -17.30 -14.11
N ALA A 148 3.53 -16.07 -14.09
CA ALA A 148 4.09 -15.01 -13.26
C ALA A 148 4.03 -15.36 -11.75
N MET A 149 2.91 -15.88 -11.28
CA MET A 149 2.74 -16.36 -9.90
C MET A 149 3.61 -17.58 -9.60
N GLU A 150 3.70 -18.53 -10.51
CA GLU A 150 4.57 -19.71 -10.40
C GLU A 150 6.06 -19.33 -10.38
N ALA A 151 6.46 -18.27 -11.08
CA ALA A 151 7.80 -17.69 -11.01
C ALA A 151 8.10 -17.02 -9.67
N GLY A 152 7.12 -16.89 -8.79
CA GLY A 152 7.27 -16.34 -7.45
C GLY A 152 7.00 -14.83 -7.35
N ALA A 153 6.20 -14.27 -8.25
CA ALA A 153 5.77 -12.89 -8.13
C ALA A 153 4.84 -12.69 -6.90
N ASP A 154 5.18 -11.74 -6.08
CA ASP A 154 4.34 -11.29 -4.93
C ASP A 154 3.19 -10.38 -5.39
N LEU A 155 3.24 -9.87 -6.62
CA LEU A 155 2.30 -8.91 -7.21
C LEU A 155 2.36 -9.01 -8.73
N VAL A 156 1.20 -9.03 -9.38
CA VAL A 156 1.09 -9.09 -10.85
C VAL A 156 0.38 -7.84 -11.34
N PHE A 157 1.00 -7.12 -12.27
CA PHE A 157 0.37 -6.02 -12.99
C PHE A 157 -0.03 -6.48 -14.39
N CYS A 158 -1.24 -6.13 -14.80
CA CYS A 158 -1.73 -6.31 -16.16
C CYS A 158 -2.03 -4.92 -16.72
N THR A 159 -1.28 -4.49 -17.74
CA THR A 159 -1.43 -3.18 -18.37
C THR A 159 -2.02 -3.33 -19.76
N GLY A 160 -2.96 -2.44 -20.12
CA GLY A 160 -3.67 -2.50 -21.40
C GLY A 160 -4.90 -3.40 -21.34
N GLY A 161 -5.77 -3.29 -22.35
CA GLY A 161 -6.98 -4.08 -22.48
C GLY A 161 -7.94 -4.01 -21.28
N MET A 162 -7.97 -2.87 -20.57
CA MET A 162 -8.71 -2.68 -19.31
C MET A 162 -9.97 -1.83 -19.46
N SER A 163 -10.22 -1.24 -20.64
CA SER A 163 -11.37 -0.39 -20.87
C SER A 163 -12.67 -1.22 -21.03
N VAL A 164 -13.75 -0.56 -21.41
CA VAL A 164 -15.07 -1.19 -21.62
C VAL A 164 -15.30 -1.68 -23.06
N ASP A 165 -14.29 -1.58 -23.90
CA ASP A 165 -14.40 -2.01 -25.28
C ASP A 165 -14.53 -3.54 -25.38
N PRO A 166 -15.31 -4.07 -26.33
CA PRO A 166 -15.53 -5.52 -26.47
C PRO A 166 -14.24 -6.33 -26.70
N ASP A 167 -13.20 -5.66 -27.21
CA ASP A 167 -11.90 -6.28 -27.50
C ASP A 167 -10.97 -6.31 -26.27
N ASP A 168 -11.29 -5.56 -25.22
CA ASP A 168 -10.53 -5.54 -23.97
C ASP A 168 -10.77 -6.82 -23.17
N LYS A 169 -9.78 -7.71 -23.16
CA LYS A 169 -9.87 -9.05 -22.57
C LYS A 169 -9.18 -9.21 -21.23
N THR A 170 -8.43 -8.20 -20.78
CA THR A 170 -7.64 -8.30 -19.54
C THR A 170 -8.50 -8.54 -18.28
N PRO A 171 -9.64 -7.86 -18.06
CA PRO A 171 -10.49 -8.16 -16.91
C PRO A 171 -11.03 -9.60 -16.92
N LEU A 172 -11.41 -10.11 -18.10
CA LEU A 172 -11.85 -11.50 -18.28
C LEU A 172 -10.70 -12.46 -17.98
N ALA A 173 -9.51 -12.19 -18.48
CA ALA A 173 -8.33 -13.01 -18.23
C ALA A 173 -7.99 -13.10 -16.74
N ILE A 174 -8.02 -11.98 -16.03
CA ILE A 174 -7.82 -11.96 -14.57
C ILE A 174 -8.88 -12.80 -13.87
N LYS A 175 -10.15 -12.67 -14.26
CA LYS A 175 -11.23 -13.50 -13.70
C LYS A 175 -11.01 -14.99 -13.96
N ASN A 176 -10.53 -15.38 -15.15
CA ASN A 176 -10.27 -16.77 -15.55
C ASN A 176 -9.09 -17.39 -14.79
N THR A 177 -8.23 -16.63 -14.11
CA THR A 177 -7.23 -17.19 -13.19
C THR A 177 -7.86 -17.86 -11.97
N GLY A 178 -9.13 -17.59 -11.68
CA GLY A 178 -9.81 -17.93 -10.43
C GLY A 178 -9.67 -16.86 -9.35
N ALA A 179 -9.01 -15.74 -9.63
CA ALA A 179 -8.82 -14.67 -8.67
C ALA A 179 -10.15 -14.02 -8.27
N ARG A 180 -10.27 -13.70 -6.99
CA ARG A 180 -11.42 -12.98 -6.43
C ARG A 180 -11.25 -11.49 -6.71
N ILE A 181 -12.06 -10.95 -7.60
CA ILE A 181 -12.11 -9.49 -7.88
C ILE A 181 -12.66 -8.77 -6.63
N VAL A 182 -11.91 -7.81 -6.12
CA VAL A 182 -12.28 -6.96 -4.98
C VAL A 182 -12.90 -5.66 -5.46
N SER A 183 -12.31 -5.06 -6.50
CA SER A 183 -12.79 -3.82 -7.10
C SER A 183 -12.50 -3.83 -8.59
N TYR A 184 -13.42 -3.33 -9.38
CA TYR A 184 -13.23 -3.00 -10.78
C TYR A 184 -13.92 -1.68 -11.06
N GLY A 185 -13.15 -0.69 -11.46
CA GLY A 185 -13.55 0.70 -11.58
C GLY A 185 -13.33 1.50 -10.29
N ALA A 186 -12.92 2.74 -10.46
CA ALA A 186 -12.76 3.72 -9.41
C ALA A 186 -13.31 5.08 -9.86
N PRO A 187 -13.97 5.85 -8.98
CA PRO A 187 -14.57 7.15 -9.35
C PRO A 187 -13.52 8.27 -9.38
N VAL A 188 -12.40 8.03 -10.07
CA VAL A 188 -11.27 8.96 -10.20
C VAL A 188 -10.74 8.97 -11.63
N LEU A 189 -10.15 10.09 -12.05
CA LEU A 189 -9.44 10.24 -13.31
C LEU A 189 -8.09 10.91 -13.05
N PRO A 190 -6.98 10.35 -13.57
CA PRO A 190 -6.84 9.06 -14.25
C PRO A 190 -7.05 7.88 -13.29
N GLY A 191 -7.28 6.67 -13.84
CA GLY A 191 -7.39 5.43 -13.07
C GLY A 191 -8.82 4.88 -12.93
N ALA A 192 -9.78 5.39 -13.72
CA ALA A 192 -11.19 4.97 -13.65
C ALA A 192 -11.40 3.46 -13.85
N MET A 193 -10.53 2.79 -14.61
CA MET A 193 -10.63 1.36 -14.92
C MET A 193 -9.75 0.49 -14.05
N PHE A 194 -9.27 1.00 -12.91
CA PHE A 194 -8.47 0.23 -11.96
C PHE A 194 -9.18 -1.04 -11.50
N LEU A 195 -8.50 -2.16 -11.59
CA LEU A 195 -8.96 -3.46 -11.11
C LEU A 195 -8.02 -3.99 -10.03
N LEU A 196 -8.58 -4.49 -8.94
CA LEU A 196 -7.85 -5.21 -7.91
C LEU A 196 -8.49 -6.59 -7.70
N ALA A 197 -7.70 -7.63 -7.83
CA ALA A 197 -8.09 -9.00 -7.51
C ALA A 197 -7.03 -9.68 -6.65
N TYR A 198 -7.41 -10.75 -5.98
CA TYR A 198 -6.50 -11.63 -5.24
C TYR A 198 -6.62 -13.06 -5.75
N ALA A 199 -5.52 -13.64 -6.15
CA ALA A 199 -5.44 -15.07 -6.47
C ALA A 199 -5.69 -15.92 -5.20
N GLU A 200 -5.92 -17.21 -5.38
CA GLU A 200 -6.20 -18.14 -4.28
C GLU A 200 -5.06 -18.20 -3.24
N ASN A 201 -3.81 -18.09 -3.69
CA ASN A 201 -2.63 -18.01 -2.83
C ASN A 201 -2.42 -16.64 -2.15
N GLY A 202 -3.33 -15.67 -2.35
CA GLY A 202 -3.26 -14.34 -1.80
C GLY A 202 -2.45 -13.33 -2.63
N THR A 203 -1.87 -13.72 -3.76
CA THR A 203 -1.15 -12.79 -4.64
C THR A 203 -2.10 -11.77 -5.24
N PRO A 204 -1.87 -10.45 -5.07
CA PRO A 204 -2.67 -9.43 -5.72
C PRO A 204 -2.38 -9.39 -7.21
N ILE A 205 -3.45 -9.22 -7.99
CA ILE A 205 -3.41 -8.95 -9.43
C ILE A 205 -4.07 -7.59 -9.65
N VAL A 206 -3.37 -6.70 -10.28
CA VAL A 206 -3.78 -5.31 -10.52
C VAL A 206 -3.87 -5.08 -12.02
N GLY A 207 -4.95 -4.47 -12.44
CA GLY A 207 -5.16 -4.07 -13.82
C GLY A 207 -5.49 -2.60 -13.95
#